data_f6dfd96390d5e72268d46364cb0b90fe
#
_entry.id   f6dfd96390d5e72268d46364cb0b90fe
#
_cell.length_a   1.000
_cell.length_b   1.000
_cell.length_c   1.000
_cell.angle_alpha   90.00
_cell.angle_beta   90.00
_cell.angle_gamma   90.00
#
_symmetry.space_group_name_H-M   'P 1'
#
loop_
_entity.id
_entity.type
_entity.pdbx_description
1 polymer ?
#
loop_
_entity_poly.entity_id
_entity_poly.type
_entity_poly.pdbx_seq_one_letter_code
_entity_poly.pdbx_strand_id
1 'polypeptide(L)'
;MTCCNEQECQRKREKWFHLQSQFSPKGQKELEDFRLNMANGTHKILFDKHFYKRSLERSISEAAFKEVFDCGWVIERNKNSKGISLVLLGYVGKQYRPLHIVMDRINENVWVAVTAYDPQTHVWKWSDRFDERVCFCNPEDREGVQLL
;
A
#
# COMPACT_ATOMS: atom_id res chain seq x y z
N MET A 1 -20.38 -5.40 8.97
CA MET A 1 -19.87 -6.75 9.29
C MET A 1 -18.90 -6.74 10.43
N THR A 2 -19.08 -7.68 11.32
CA THR A 2 -18.20 -7.83 12.47
C THR A 2 -16.87 -8.50 12.09
N CYS A 3 -15.81 -8.10 12.76
CA CYS A 3 -14.52 -8.74 12.65
C CYS A 3 -14.60 -10.21 13.13
N CYS A 4 -13.84 -11.09 12.48
CA CYS A 4 -13.82 -12.52 12.84
C CYS A 4 -13.28 -12.75 14.27
N ASN A 5 -12.34 -11.90 14.71
CA ASN A 5 -11.73 -12.01 16.02
C ASN A 5 -11.29 -10.60 16.48
N GLU A 6 -12.19 -9.91 17.16
CA GLU A 6 -12.00 -8.52 17.57
C GLU A 6 -10.80 -8.35 18.50
N GLN A 7 -10.60 -9.26 19.44
CA GLN A 7 -9.47 -9.17 20.38
C GLN A 7 -8.13 -9.31 19.66
N GLU A 8 -8.01 -10.28 18.78
CA GLU A 8 -6.79 -10.50 18.03
C GLU A 8 -6.50 -9.34 17.08
N CYS A 9 -7.51 -8.84 16.37
CA CYS A 9 -7.35 -7.70 15.48
C CYS A 9 -7.03 -6.42 16.25
N GLN A 10 -7.62 -6.21 17.42
CA GLN A 10 -7.29 -5.07 18.27
C GLN A 10 -5.82 -5.10 18.69
N ARG A 11 -5.33 -6.27 19.11
CA ARG A 11 -3.93 -6.46 19.48
C ARG A 11 -2.99 -6.19 18.32
N LYS A 12 -3.32 -6.72 17.14
CA LYS A 12 -2.54 -6.52 15.91
C LYS A 12 -2.57 -5.07 15.46
N ARG A 13 -3.71 -4.40 15.60
CA ARG A 13 -3.85 -2.98 15.27
C ARG A 13 -2.95 -2.11 16.14
N GLU A 14 -2.93 -2.36 17.43
CA GLU A 14 -2.07 -1.62 18.36
C GLU A 14 -0.60 -1.81 18.01
N LYS A 15 -0.20 -3.05 17.73
CA LYS A 15 1.16 -3.37 17.32
C LYS A 15 1.52 -2.69 16.01
N TRP A 16 0.62 -2.76 15.02
CA TRP A 16 0.82 -2.13 13.72
C TRP A 16 1.00 -0.62 13.87
N PHE A 17 0.11 0.02 14.61
CA PHE A 17 0.17 1.45 14.86
C PHE A 17 1.49 1.86 15.53
N HIS A 18 1.90 1.11 16.54
CA HIS A 18 3.17 1.37 17.23
C HIS A 18 4.36 1.26 16.27
N LEU A 19 4.41 0.19 15.48
CA LEU A 19 5.49 -0.01 14.53
C LEU A 19 5.50 1.05 13.44
N GLN A 20 4.35 1.35 12.86
CA GLN A 20 4.28 2.29 11.74
C GLN A 20 4.46 3.75 12.18
N SER A 21 4.15 4.09 13.42
CA SER A 21 4.48 5.41 13.93
C SER A 21 5.99 5.69 13.92
N GLN A 22 6.80 4.63 14.00
CA GLN A 22 8.25 4.72 13.93
C GLN A 22 8.77 4.57 12.49
N PHE A 23 8.22 3.63 11.73
CA PHE A 23 8.78 3.22 10.45
C PHE A 23 8.20 3.94 9.24
N SER A 24 6.93 4.35 9.26
CA SER A 24 6.36 5.04 8.10
C SER A 24 7.01 6.40 7.82
N PRO A 25 7.39 7.21 8.81
CA PRO A 25 8.15 8.44 8.54
C PRO A 25 9.49 8.18 7.87
N LYS A 26 10.16 7.09 8.24
CA LYS A 26 11.40 6.68 7.59
C LYS A 26 11.15 6.29 6.14
N GLY A 27 10.07 5.57 5.88
CA GLY A 27 9.66 5.23 4.52
C GLY A 27 9.30 6.46 3.70
N GLN A 28 8.67 7.44 4.31
CA GLN A 28 8.34 8.70 3.64
C GLN A 28 9.60 9.44 3.19
N LYS A 29 10.62 9.48 4.02
CA LYS A 29 11.90 10.08 3.65
C LYS A 29 12.56 9.32 2.51
N GLU A 30 12.54 7.99 2.57
CA GLU A 30 13.07 7.15 1.49
C GLU A 30 12.35 7.43 0.16
N LEU A 31 11.03 7.60 0.20
CA LEU A 31 10.23 7.94 -0.99
C LEU A 31 10.63 9.30 -1.56
N GLU A 32 10.75 10.30 -0.71
CA GLU A 32 11.11 11.66 -1.14
C GLU A 32 12.49 11.69 -1.78
N ASP A 33 13.47 11.02 -1.18
CA ASP A 33 14.82 10.90 -1.72
C ASP A 33 14.80 10.15 -3.07
N PHE A 34 14.01 9.09 -3.17
CA PHE A 34 13.88 8.33 -4.41
C PHE A 34 13.26 9.16 -5.53
N ARG A 35 12.22 9.96 -5.24
CA ARG A 35 11.61 10.86 -6.21
C ARG A 35 12.62 11.85 -6.76
N LEU A 36 13.44 12.47 -5.90
CA LEU A 36 14.49 13.39 -6.32
C LEU A 36 15.50 12.73 -7.24
N ASN A 37 15.92 11.52 -6.90
CA ASN A 37 16.93 10.79 -7.65
C ASN A 37 16.36 10.24 -8.97
N MET A 38 15.08 9.93 -9.05
CA MET A 38 14.42 9.60 -10.30
C MET A 38 14.44 10.80 -11.26
N ALA A 39 14.15 11.98 -10.74
CA ALA A 39 14.18 13.21 -11.54
C ALA A 39 15.57 13.47 -12.10
N ASN A 40 16.62 13.09 -11.38
CA ASN A 40 18.02 13.20 -11.81
C ASN A 40 18.47 12.05 -12.73
N GLY A 41 17.61 11.06 -12.98
CA GLY A 41 17.90 9.95 -13.87
C GLY A 41 18.76 8.83 -13.30
N THR A 42 19.09 8.88 -12.00
CA THR A 42 19.94 7.87 -11.36
C THR A 42 19.17 6.69 -10.77
N HIS A 43 17.86 6.85 -10.58
CA HIS A 43 17.00 5.84 -9.97
C HIS A 43 15.86 5.48 -10.91
N LYS A 44 15.35 4.26 -10.82
CA LYS A 44 14.27 3.78 -11.69
C LYS A 44 13.31 2.84 -10.96
N ILE A 45 12.09 2.78 -11.46
CA ILE A 45 11.07 1.82 -11.05
C ILE A 45 10.98 0.73 -12.10
N LEU A 46 11.07 -0.52 -11.68
CA LEU A 46 10.72 -1.69 -12.48
C LEU A 46 9.33 -2.15 -12.09
N PHE A 47 8.67 -2.83 -12.99
CA PHE A 47 7.32 -3.35 -12.74
C PHE A 47 7.37 -4.87 -12.69
N ASP A 48 6.77 -5.45 -11.65
CA ASP A 48 6.58 -6.90 -11.55
C ASP A 48 5.81 -7.39 -12.78
N LYS A 49 6.15 -8.59 -13.25
CA LYS A 49 5.55 -9.14 -14.48
C LYS A 49 4.01 -9.25 -14.44
N HIS A 50 3.43 -9.35 -13.24
CA HIS A 50 1.99 -9.43 -13.06
C HIS A 50 1.34 -8.09 -12.79
N PHE A 51 2.14 -7.04 -12.63
CA PHE A 51 1.64 -5.71 -12.26
C PHE A 51 0.61 -5.17 -13.27
N TYR A 52 0.93 -5.20 -14.55
CA TYR A 52 0.06 -4.66 -15.59
C TYR A 52 -1.25 -5.44 -15.71
N LYS A 53 -1.18 -6.76 -15.61
CA LYS A 53 -2.36 -7.61 -15.64
C LYS A 53 -3.32 -7.30 -14.49
N ARG A 54 -2.79 -7.24 -13.26
CA ARG A 54 -3.58 -6.93 -12.07
C ARG A 54 -4.16 -5.52 -12.13
N SER A 55 -3.39 -4.56 -12.59
CA SER A 55 -3.85 -3.17 -12.72
C SER A 55 -4.98 -3.06 -13.72
N LEU A 56 -4.88 -3.74 -14.87
CA LEU A 56 -5.93 -3.77 -15.86
C LEU A 56 -7.22 -4.38 -15.29
N GLU A 57 -7.13 -5.53 -14.62
CA GLU A 57 -8.26 -6.20 -13.99
C GLU A 57 -8.96 -5.31 -12.95
N ARG A 58 -8.21 -4.41 -12.30
CA ARG A 58 -8.71 -3.52 -11.25
C ARG A 58 -9.05 -2.13 -11.75
N SER A 59 -8.98 -1.91 -13.05
CA SER A 59 -9.21 -0.59 -13.68
C SER A 59 -8.33 0.51 -13.09
N ILE A 60 -7.05 0.19 -12.92
CA ILE A 60 -6.04 1.14 -12.46
C ILE A 60 -5.11 1.44 -13.63
N SER A 61 -5.11 2.69 -14.08
CA SER A 61 -4.26 3.12 -15.20
C SER A 61 -2.83 3.38 -14.74
N GLU A 62 -1.92 3.39 -15.71
CA GLU A 62 -0.54 3.78 -15.47
C GLU A 62 -0.45 5.23 -14.95
N ALA A 63 -1.30 6.12 -15.46
CA ALA A 63 -1.38 7.50 -15.00
C ALA A 63 -1.83 7.59 -13.54
N ALA A 64 -2.77 6.74 -13.12
CA ALA A 64 -3.21 6.69 -11.72
C ALA A 64 -2.08 6.20 -10.81
N PHE A 65 -1.35 5.17 -11.21
CA PHE A 65 -0.17 4.73 -10.47
C PHE A 65 0.84 5.86 -10.31
N LYS A 66 1.14 6.55 -11.40
CA LYS A 66 2.10 7.66 -11.39
C LYS A 66 1.65 8.77 -10.45
N GLU A 67 0.36 9.10 -10.45
CA GLU A 67 -0.19 10.13 -9.57
C GLU A 67 0.01 9.75 -8.09
N VAL A 68 -0.24 8.48 -7.71
CA VAL A 68 0.03 8.02 -6.34
C VAL A 68 1.51 8.09 -6.03
N PHE A 69 2.36 7.65 -6.94
CA PHE A 69 3.80 7.69 -6.73
C PHE A 69 4.32 9.12 -6.55
N ASP A 70 3.84 10.05 -7.37
CA ASP A 70 4.31 11.44 -7.34
C ASP A 70 3.72 12.26 -6.19
N CYS A 71 2.47 12.01 -5.80
CA CYS A 71 1.71 12.87 -4.90
C CYS A 71 1.26 12.17 -3.60
N GLY A 72 1.28 10.85 -3.56
CA GLY A 72 0.88 10.09 -2.39
C GLY A 72 1.93 10.08 -1.29
N TRP A 73 1.65 9.33 -0.22
CA TRP A 73 2.55 9.24 0.91
C TRP A 73 2.60 7.81 1.46
N VAL A 74 3.67 7.50 2.19
CA VAL A 74 3.88 6.18 2.78
C VAL A 74 2.98 6.02 4.01
N ILE A 75 2.18 4.96 4.02
CA ILE A 75 1.36 4.59 5.17
C ILE A 75 1.90 3.38 5.91
N GLU A 76 2.74 2.58 5.25
CA GLU A 76 3.28 1.36 5.83
C GLU A 76 4.67 1.10 5.28
N ARG A 77 5.59 0.76 6.18
CA ARG A 77 6.95 0.35 5.84
C ARG A 77 7.27 -0.92 6.59
N ASN A 78 7.55 -1.97 5.85
CA ASN A 78 7.85 -3.29 6.41
C ASN A 78 9.20 -3.77 5.95
N LYS A 79 9.95 -4.35 6.87
CA LYS A 79 11.20 -5.03 6.58
C LYS A 79 10.93 -6.54 6.56
N ASN A 80 11.29 -7.19 5.48
CA ASN A 80 11.12 -8.64 5.33
C ASN A 80 12.44 -9.27 4.85
N SER A 81 12.44 -10.58 4.63
CA SER A 81 13.63 -11.31 4.21
C SER A 81 14.19 -10.86 2.86
N LYS A 82 13.36 -10.23 2.02
CA LYS A 82 13.75 -9.76 0.68
C LYS A 82 14.18 -8.29 0.68
N GLY A 83 13.99 -7.58 1.78
CA GLY A 83 14.30 -6.16 1.88
C GLY A 83 13.17 -5.35 2.48
N ILE A 84 12.95 -4.16 1.94
CA ILE A 84 11.96 -3.21 2.45
C ILE A 84 10.80 -3.11 1.48
N SER A 85 9.58 -3.15 2.02
CA SER A 85 8.35 -2.96 1.26
C SER A 85 7.63 -1.72 1.78
N LEU A 86 7.15 -0.89 0.87
CA LEU A 86 6.40 0.32 1.19
C LEU A 86 4.99 0.22 0.61
N VAL A 87 4.01 0.67 1.38
CA VAL A 87 2.66 0.90 0.88
C VAL A 87 2.42 2.40 0.84
N LEU A 88 2.06 2.90 -0.33
CA LEU A 88 1.74 4.31 -0.53
C LEU A 88 0.23 4.46 -0.73
N LEU A 89 -0.32 5.53 -0.18
CA LEU A 89 -1.71 5.93 -0.39
C LEU A 89 -1.74 7.21 -1.19
N GLY A 90 -2.62 7.27 -2.17
CA GLY A 90 -2.92 8.50 -2.89
C GLY A 90 -4.39 8.53 -3.29
N TYR A 91 -4.91 9.72 -3.51
CA TYR A 91 -6.26 9.94 -4.02
C TYR A 91 -6.13 10.45 -5.45
N VAL A 92 -6.65 9.70 -6.39
CA VAL A 92 -6.41 9.94 -7.83
C VAL A 92 -7.67 10.38 -8.57
N GLY A 93 -7.46 11.19 -9.59
CA GLY A 93 -8.51 11.66 -10.49
C GLY A 93 -9.43 12.68 -9.85
N LYS A 94 -10.45 13.08 -10.62
CA LYS A 94 -11.41 14.12 -10.20
C LYS A 94 -12.31 13.68 -9.06
N GLN A 95 -12.51 12.37 -8.91
CA GLN A 95 -13.40 11.81 -7.87
C GLN A 95 -12.63 11.43 -6.61
N TYR A 96 -11.32 11.70 -6.55
CA TYR A 96 -10.47 11.35 -5.41
C TYR A 96 -10.56 9.88 -5.03
N ARG A 97 -10.43 9.00 -6.03
CA ARG A 97 -10.42 7.56 -5.81
C ARG A 97 -9.19 7.18 -4.99
N PRO A 98 -9.35 6.52 -3.82
CA PRO A 98 -8.20 6.08 -3.05
C PRO A 98 -7.53 4.90 -3.73
N LEU A 99 -6.20 4.92 -3.79
CA LEU A 99 -5.42 3.79 -4.26
C LEU A 99 -4.25 3.55 -3.33
N HIS A 100 -3.96 2.27 -3.11
CA HIS A 100 -2.73 1.83 -2.50
C HIS A 100 -1.81 1.28 -3.58
N ILE A 101 -0.55 1.64 -3.54
CA ILE A 101 0.49 0.99 -4.36
C ILE A 101 1.52 0.36 -3.43
N VAL A 102 1.98 -0.82 -3.80
CA VAL A 102 2.99 -1.56 -3.04
C VAL A 102 4.28 -1.57 -3.84
N MET A 103 5.34 -1.09 -3.20
CA MET A 103 6.67 -0.97 -3.80
C MET A 103 7.67 -1.77 -2.97
N ASP A 104 8.50 -2.56 -3.64
CA ASP A 104 9.63 -3.23 -3.00
C ASP A 104 10.92 -2.49 -3.36
N ARG A 105 11.73 -2.24 -2.34
CA ARG A 105 13.06 -1.66 -2.53
C ARG A 105 14.07 -2.79 -2.74
N ILE A 106 14.53 -2.95 -3.98
CA ILE A 106 15.53 -3.96 -4.32
C ILE A 106 16.92 -3.52 -3.86
N ASN A 107 17.26 -2.27 -4.17
CA ASN A 107 18.47 -1.61 -3.70
C ASN A 107 18.20 -0.08 -3.66
N GLU A 108 19.22 0.71 -3.39
CA GLU A 108 19.05 2.15 -3.26
C GLU A 108 18.53 2.80 -4.54
N ASN A 109 18.89 2.26 -5.70
CA ASN A 109 18.64 2.88 -7.01
C ASN A 109 17.44 2.26 -7.76
N VAL A 110 16.96 1.11 -7.33
CA VAL A 110 15.91 0.37 -8.05
C VAL A 110 14.82 -0.08 -7.09
N TRP A 111 13.60 0.38 -7.36
CA TRP A 111 12.39 -0.08 -6.68
C TRP A 111 11.52 -0.83 -7.67
N VAL A 112 10.73 -1.78 -7.17
CA VAL A 112 9.80 -2.56 -8.00
C VAL A 112 8.38 -2.27 -7.60
N ALA A 113 7.55 -1.90 -8.57
CA ALA A 113 6.11 -1.81 -8.38
C ALA A 113 5.53 -3.23 -8.37
N VAL A 114 5.07 -3.67 -7.21
CA VAL A 114 4.56 -5.04 -7.01
C VAL A 114 3.09 -5.11 -7.38
N THR A 115 2.28 -4.21 -6.84
CA THR A 115 0.84 -4.20 -7.08
C THR A 115 0.23 -2.83 -6.78
N ALA A 116 -0.96 -2.63 -7.30
CA ALA A 116 -1.82 -1.50 -6.97
C ALA A 116 -3.24 -2.02 -6.78
N TYR A 117 -3.96 -1.47 -5.83
CA TYR A 117 -5.35 -1.86 -5.58
C TYR A 117 -6.14 -0.70 -4.97
N ASP A 118 -7.45 -0.80 -5.09
CA ASP A 118 -8.38 0.13 -4.45
C ASP A 118 -8.72 -0.43 -3.06
N PRO A 119 -8.37 0.29 -1.97
CA PRO A 119 -8.65 -0.21 -0.62
C PRO A 119 -10.14 -0.30 -0.31
N GLN A 120 -11.01 0.33 -1.10
CA GLN A 120 -12.46 0.20 -0.96
C GLN A 120 -12.96 -1.22 -1.27
N THR A 121 -12.16 -2.02 -1.97
CA THR A 121 -12.48 -3.43 -2.24
C THR A 121 -12.64 -4.23 -0.94
N HIS A 122 -11.87 -3.87 0.08
CA HIS A 122 -11.97 -4.47 1.41
C HIS A 122 -11.99 -3.35 2.45
N VAL A 123 -13.02 -2.53 2.42
CA VAL A 123 -13.15 -1.32 3.26
C VAL A 123 -13.01 -1.64 4.76
N TRP A 124 -13.37 -2.85 5.17
CA TRP A 124 -13.31 -3.28 6.56
C TRP A 124 -11.89 -3.45 7.11
N LYS A 125 -10.88 -3.54 6.22
CA LYS A 125 -9.48 -3.64 6.64
C LYS A 125 -8.91 -2.32 7.12
N TRP A 126 -9.47 -1.19 6.67
CA TRP A 126 -8.84 0.12 6.73
C TRP A 126 -9.66 1.11 7.53
N SER A 127 -9.01 2.14 8.05
CA SER A 127 -9.67 3.32 8.60
C SER A 127 -10.44 4.07 7.51
N ASP A 128 -11.26 5.04 7.90
CA ASP A 128 -12.08 5.82 6.97
C ASP A 128 -11.26 6.55 5.91
N ARG A 129 -10.00 6.88 6.21
CA ARG A 129 -9.08 7.54 5.29
C ARG A 129 -8.18 6.57 4.55
N PHE A 130 -8.31 5.27 4.79
CA PHE A 130 -7.51 4.21 4.16
C PHE A 130 -6.02 4.27 4.49
N ASP A 131 -5.63 4.98 5.53
CA ASP A 131 -4.24 5.17 5.94
C ASP A 131 -3.80 4.33 7.15
N GLU A 132 -4.74 3.67 7.82
CA GLU A 132 -4.45 2.80 8.95
C GLU A 132 -5.12 1.46 8.80
N ARG A 133 -4.42 0.40 9.14
CA ARG A 133 -4.97 -0.94 9.16
C ARG A 133 -5.76 -1.18 10.45
N VAL A 134 -7.01 -1.61 10.34
CA VAL A 134 -7.90 -1.79 11.50
C VAL A 134 -8.36 -3.23 11.69
N CYS A 135 -8.34 -4.05 10.63
CA CYS A 135 -8.72 -5.45 10.71
C CYS A 135 -7.68 -6.30 9.99
N PHE A 136 -7.32 -7.43 10.59
CA PHE A 136 -6.28 -8.34 10.10
C PHE A 136 -6.85 -9.71 9.73
N CYS A 137 -8.16 -9.85 9.63
CA CYS A 137 -8.80 -11.07 9.17
C CYS A 137 -8.43 -11.35 7.71
N ASN A 138 -8.40 -12.63 7.34
CA ASN A 138 -8.26 -13.01 5.94
C ASN A 138 -9.54 -12.65 5.18
N PRO A 139 -9.43 -12.12 3.95
CA PRO A 139 -10.60 -11.81 3.14
C PRO A 139 -11.53 -13.01 2.97
N GLU A 140 -10.98 -14.21 2.77
CA GLU A 140 -11.73 -15.45 2.61
C GLU A 140 -12.61 -15.75 3.80
N ASP A 141 -12.12 -15.57 5.01
CA ASP A 141 -12.89 -15.82 6.24
C ASP A 141 -14.06 -14.85 6.36
N ARG A 142 -13.86 -13.58 5.98
CA ARG A 142 -14.93 -12.59 6.03
C ARG A 142 -15.95 -12.78 4.92
N GLU A 143 -15.51 -13.11 3.73
CA GLU A 143 -16.39 -13.41 2.60
C GLU A 143 -17.24 -14.65 2.88
N GLY A 144 -16.64 -15.68 3.48
CA GLY A 144 -17.37 -16.87 3.90
C GLY A 144 -18.49 -16.55 4.89
N VAL A 145 -18.24 -15.65 5.83
CA VAL A 145 -19.27 -15.19 6.79
C VAL A 145 -20.35 -14.38 6.08
N GLN A 146 -20.04 -13.63 5.05
CA GLN A 146 -21.02 -12.85 4.28
C GLN A 146 -21.98 -13.74 3.49
N LEU A 147 -21.49 -14.87 2.98
CA LEU A 147 -22.28 -15.79 2.17
C LEU A 147 -23.23 -16.65 3.00
N LEU A 148 -22.99 -16.75 4.29
CA LEU A 148 -23.86 -17.49 5.20
C LEU A 148 -25.04 -16.65 5.68
#